data_9a9f005c5b2ebce5a30f1177e13da438
#
_entry.id   9a9f005c5b2ebce5a30f1177e13da438
#
_cell.length_a   1.000
_cell.length_b   1.000
_cell.length_c   1.000
_cell.angle_alpha   90.00
_cell.angle_beta   90.00
_cell.angle_gamma   90.00
#
_symmetry.space_group_name_H-M   'P 1'
#
loop_
_entity.id
_entity.type
_entity.pdbx_description
1 polymer ?
#
loop_
_entity_poly.entity_id
_entity_poly.type
_entity_poly.pdbx_seq_one_letter_code
_entity_poly.pdbx_strand_id
1 'polypeptide(L)'
;MNIDKIKSYIFEFILITFLFFILFVSTIYKTIYLAVFLLVYMLILKKILKKRNIVSHYKKEITLVMIAMGIIYLITFYLMGTYFGFYASSVKFGKTAILYYIIPLTIIIYSSEVIREIFLAQKGKITKIIIFPTFILIDLIIYGEVYNLSNLSDLLIIIGFIIFSSISTNLLYNYISLRYGKNSIIIYKLITILYAFIIPYTPNIYIFFRTFLKIVYPYFIYLFLEYTYSKTNLR
;
A
#
# COMPACT_ATOMS: atom_id res chain seq x y z
N MET A 1 11.85 8.67 -29.65
CA MET A 1 11.32 8.32 -28.31
C MET A 1 12.06 7.06 -27.84
N ASN A 2 12.61 7.03 -26.62
CA ASN A 2 13.46 5.94 -26.14
C ASN A 2 12.61 4.66 -25.99
N ILE A 3 13.04 3.54 -26.58
CA ILE A 3 12.34 2.24 -26.58
C ILE A 3 11.92 1.80 -25.17
N ASP A 4 12.76 2.05 -24.16
CA ASP A 4 12.44 1.71 -22.77
C ASP A 4 11.25 2.52 -22.21
N LYS A 5 11.04 3.77 -22.67
CA LYS A 5 9.87 4.57 -22.30
C LYS A 5 8.58 4.03 -22.92
N ILE A 6 8.64 3.61 -24.17
CA ILE A 6 7.46 3.04 -24.85
C ILE A 6 7.04 1.75 -24.14
N LYS A 7 8.00 0.87 -23.87
CA LYS A 7 7.75 -0.37 -23.10
C LYS A 7 7.10 -0.07 -21.74
N SER A 8 7.63 0.93 -21.01
CA SER A 8 7.06 1.31 -19.72
C SER A 8 5.60 1.72 -19.82
N TYR A 9 5.23 2.56 -20.81
CA TYR A 9 3.83 2.99 -21.01
C TYR A 9 2.89 1.83 -21.38
N ILE A 10 3.35 0.91 -22.22
CA ILE A 10 2.55 -0.28 -22.59
C ILE A 10 2.27 -1.12 -21.36
N PHE A 11 3.30 -1.35 -20.52
CA PHE A 11 3.13 -2.12 -19.30
C PHE A 11 2.22 -1.41 -18.29
N GLU A 12 2.34 -0.10 -18.11
CA GLU A 12 1.42 0.67 -17.25
C GLU A 12 -0.03 0.55 -17.74
N PHE A 13 -0.25 0.67 -19.03
CA PHE A 13 -1.58 0.53 -19.61
C PHE A 13 -2.17 -0.87 -19.36
N ILE A 14 -1.38 -1.93 -19.55
CA ILE A 14 -1.80 -3.32 -19.28
C ILE A 14 -2.17 -3.47 -17.78
N LEU A 15 -1.37 -2.92 -16.88
CA LEU A 15 -1.62 -2.99 -15.46
C LEU A 15 -2.95 -2.30 -15.09
N ILE A 16 -3.15 -1.07 -15.55
CA ILE A 16 -4.36 -0.29 -15.26
C ILE A 16 -5.60 -0.99 -15.83
N THR A 17 -5.54 -1.47 -17.07
CA THR A 17 -6.67 -2.17 -17.71
C THR A 17 -7.05 -3.42 -16.91
N PHE A 18 -6.08 -4.19 -16.47
CA PHE A 18 -6.34 -5.37 -15.66
C PHE A 18 -6.92 -5.04 -14.28
N LEU A 19 -6.37 -4.02 -13.60
CA LEU A 19 -6.89 -3.55 -12.30
C LEU A 19 -8.33 -3.07 -12.44
N PHE A 20 -8.62 -2.33 -13.51
CA PHE A 20 -9.97 -1.87 -13.79
C PHE A 20 -10.95 -3.05 -14.03
N PHE A 21 -10.51 -4.07 -14.76
CA PHE A 21 -11.31 -5.29 -14.95
C PHE A 21 -11.57 -6.01 -13.63
N ILE A 22 -10.55 -6.21 -12.79
CA ILE A 22 -10.70 -6.87 -11.48
C ILE A 22 -11.64 -6.10 -10.55
N LEU A 23 -11.73 -4.78 -10.65
CA LEU A 23 -12.60 -3.98 -9.81
C LEU A 23 -14.07 -4.42 -9.92
N PHE A 24 -14.51 -4.85 -11.09
CA PHE A 24 -15.87 -5.31 -11.36
C PHE A 24 -16.09 -6.81 -11.12
N VAL A 25 -15.06 -7.57 -10.80
CA VAL A 25 -15.21 -9.00 -10.48
C VAL A 25 -15.70 -9.13 -9.03
N SER A 26 -16.90 -9.65 -8.85
CA SER A 26 -17.49 -9.93 -7.53
C SER A 26 -17.26 -11.40 -7.14
N THR A 27 -16.08 -11.76 -6.72
CA THR A 27 -15.78 -13.12 -6.24
C THR A 27 -14.99 -13.10 -4.94
N ILE A 28 -15.24 -14.09 -4.08
CA ILE A 28 -14.51 -14.32 -2.81
C ILE A 28 -12.98 -14.45 -3.07
N TYR A 29 -12.59 -14.85 -4.27
CA TYR A 29 -11.19 -15.08 -4.64
C TYR A 29 -10.51 -13.88 -5.30
N LYS A 30 -11.14 -12.71 -5.31
CA LYS A 30 -10.62 -11.48 -5.96
C LYS A 30 -9.20 -11.11 -5.50
N THR A 31 -8.94 -11.19 -4.19
CA THR A 31 -7.61 -10.93 -3.62
C THR A 31 -6.57 -11.97 -4.09
N ILE A 32 -6.97 -13.23 -4.26
CA ILE A 32 -6.09 -14.29 -4.78
C ILE A 32 -5.76 -14.04 -6.25
N TYR A 33 -6.75 -13.70 -7.08
CA TYR A 33 -6.53 -13.37 -8.49
C TYR A 33 -5.61 -12.15 -8.64
N LEU A 34 -5.82 -11.12 -7.80
CA LEU A 34 -4.95 -9.95 -7.78
C LEU A 34 -3.52 -10.33 -7.37
N ALA A 35 -3.35 -11.18 -6.35
CA ALA A 35 -2.04 -11.63 -5.88
C ALA A 35 -1.27 -12.38 -6.97
N VAL A 36 -1.92 -13.35 -7.63
CA VAL A 36 -1.31 -14.14 -8.71
C VAL A 36 -0.94 -13.23 -9.89
N PHE A 37 -1.85 -12.36 -10.31
CA PHE A 37 -1.57 -11.44 -11.40
C PHE A 37 -0.39 -10.52 -11.10
N LEU A 38 -0.39 -9.84 -9.95
CA LEU A 38 0.69 -8.92 -9.59
C LEU A 38 2.04 -9.64 -9.46
N LEU A 39 2.04 -10.89 -8.98
CA LEU A 39 3.25 -11.70 -8.90
C LEU A 39 3.81 -12.02 -10.29
N VAL A 40 2.98 -12.54 -11.20
CA VAL A 40 3.40 -12.86 -12.57
C VAL A 40 3.84 -11.59 -13.29
N TYR A 41 3.05 -10.53 -13.19
CA TYR A 41 3.35 -9.23 -13.78
C TYR A 41 4.69 -8.66 -13.29
N MET A 42 4.96 -8.72 -11.98
CA MET A 42 6.23 -8.34 -11.39
C MET A 42 7.41 -9.12 -11.97
N LEU A 43 7.25 -10.44 -12.15
CA LEU A 43 8.30 -11.30 -12.71
C LEU A 43 8.63 -10.93 -14.17
N ILE A 44 7.59 -10.63 -14.96
CA ILE A 44 7.74 -10.17 -16.34
C ILE A 44 8.45 -8.80 -16.39
N LEU A 45 8.00 -7.85 -15.54
CA LEU A 45 8.63 -6.51 -15.48
C LEU A 45 10.11 -6.56 -15.11
N LYS A 46 10.50 -7.41 -14.16
CA LYS A 46 11.90 -7.57 -13.76
C LYS A 46 12.80 -8.06 -14.91
N LYS A 47 12.25 -8.85 -15.85
CA LYS A 47 13.00 -9.33 -17.03
C LYS A 47 13.12 -8.26 -18.12
N ILE A 48 12.09 -7.44 -18.30
CA ILE A 48 11.98 -6.52 -19.44
C ILE A 48 12.52 -5.13 -19.12
N LEU A 49 12.22 -4.61 -17.93
CA LEU A 49 12.65 -3.27 -17.53
C LEU A 49 13.90 -3.34 -16.66
N LYS A 50 14.91 -2.56 -17.04
CA LYS A 50 16.15 -2.45 -16.26
C LYS A 50 15.87 -1.87 -14.88
N LYS A 51 16.24 -2.60 -13.84
CA LYS A 51 16.18 -2.14 -12.46
C LYS A 51 17.29 -1.11 -12.22
N ARG A 52 16.94 0.09 -11.78
CA ARG A 52 17.90 1.05 -11.25
C ARG A 52 18.17 0.71 -9.78
N ASN A 53 19.43 0.44 -9.45
CA ASN A 53 19.81 0.29 -8.04
C ASN A 53 19.75 1.65 -7.36
N ILE A 54 18.82 1.80 -6.41
CA ILE A 54 18.79 2.97 -5.54
C ILE A 54 19.87 2.76 -4.49
N VAL A 55 20.95 3.51 -4.62
CA VAL A 55 22.03 3.54 -3.63
C VAL A 55 21.65 4.60 -2.60
N SER A 56 21.27 4.17 -1.41
CA SER A 56 21.04 5.07 -0.28
C SER A 56 21.83 4.58 0.92
N HIS A 57 22.56 5.48 1.57
CA HIS A 57 23.32 5.17 2.78
C HIS A 57 22.41 4.84 3.97
N TYR A 58 21.19 5.41 4.01
CA TYR A 58 20.26 5.32 5.14
C TYR A 58 19.20 4.20 5.03
N LYS A 59 19.37 3.22 4.14
CA LYS A 59 18.35 2.15 3.94
C LYS A 59 17.99 1.39 5.21
N LYS A 60 18.99 1.02 6.02
CA LYS A 60 18.78 0.28 7.26
C LYS A 60 18.09 1.13 8.30
N GLU A 61 18.54 2.38 8.49
CA GLU A 61 17.97 3.32 9.44
C GLU A 61 16.52 3.63 9.12
N ILE A 62 16.21 3.96 7.85
CA ILE A 62 14.83 4.19 7.41
C ILE A 62 13.95 2.94 7.61
N THR A 63 14.51 1.74 7.42
CA THR A 63 13.75 0.52 7.69
C THR A 63 13.42 0.38 9.18
N LEU A 64 14.36 0.67 10.07
CA LEU A 64 14.12 0.69 11.52
C LEU A 64 13.09 1.75 11.92
N VAL A 65 13.21 2.96 11.36
CA VAL A 65 12.22 4.03 11.58
C VAL A 65 10.83 3.59 11.13
N MET A 66 10.70 2.96 9.96
CA MET A 66 9.39 2.51 9.47
C MET A 66 8.81 1.36 10.31
N ILE A 67 9.65 0.48 10.88
CA ILE A 67 9.22 -0.51 11.86
C ILE A 67 8.68 0.19 13.12
N ALA A 68 9.46 1.11 13.69
CA ALA A 68 9.06 1.85 14.88
C ALA A 68 7.75 2.61 14.65
N MET A 69 7.62 3.32 13.51
CA MET A 69 6.39 4.01 13.15
C MET A 69 5.21 3.05 12.97
N GLY A 70 5.40 1.86 12.37
CA GLY A 70 4.35 0.84 12.29
C GLY A 70 3.88 0.37 13.66
N ILE A 71 4.81 0.15 14.59
CA ILE A 71 4.49 -0.24 15.99
C ILE A 71 3.76 0.90 16.72
N ILE A 72 4.23 2.14 16.61
CA ILE A 72 3.58 3.31 17.23
C ILE A 72 2.16 3.48 16.68
N TYR A 73 1.96 3.29 15.36
CA TYR A 73 0.63 3.30 14.77
C TYR A 73 -0.29 2.27 15.43
N LEU A 74 0.17 1.03 15.61
CA LEU A 74 -0.62 -0.01 16.27
C LEU A 74 -0.90 0.32 17.73
N ILE A 75 0.10 0.79 18.48
CA ILE A 75 -0.09 1.22 19.88
C ILE A 75 -1.15 2.31 19.95
N THR A 76 -1.05 3.36 19.13
CA THR A 76 -2.04 4.46 19.07
C THR A 76 -3.44 3.93 18.75
N PHE A 77 -3.53 3.03 17.76
CA PHE A 77 -4.79 2.43 17.34
C PHE A 77 -5.43 1.60 18.47
N TYR A 78 -4.65 0.80 19.20
CA TYR A 78 -5.14 -0.01 20.31
C TYR A 78 -5.43 0.83 21.56
N LEU A 79 -4.67 1.89 21.84
CA LEU A 79 -4.98 2.84 22.91
C LEU A 79 -6.33 3.53 22.67
N MET A 80 -6.66 3.88 21.42
CA MET A 80 -8.01 4.37 21.12
C MET A 80 -9.09 3.32 21.44
N GLY A 81 -8.80 2.05 21.25
CA GLY A 81 -9.71 0.95 21.60
C GLY A 81 -10.07 0.91 23.07
N THR A 82 -9.21 1.36 23.98
CA THR A 82 -9.53 1.44 25.42
C THR A 82 -10.67 2.41 25.72
N TYR A 83 -10.86 3.44 24.87
CA TYR A 83 -11.95 4.40 24.99
C TYR A 83 -13.21 3.94 24.25
N PHE A 84 -13.06 3.38 23.06
CA PHE A 84 -14.18 3.03 22.16
C PHE A 84 -14.63 1.56 22.32
N GLY A 85 -13.88 0.74 23.07
CA GLY A 85 -14.12 -0.68 23.22
C GLY A 85 -13.46 -1.51 22.12
N PHE A 86 -13.65 -2.83 22.21
CA PHE A 86 -13.10 -3.81 21.27
C PHE A 86 -14.20 -4.76 20.79
N TYR A 87 -14.07 -5.27 19.60
CA TYR A 87 -14.88 -6.36 19.08
C TYR A 87 -13.98 -7.52 18.62
N ALA A 88 -14.53 -8.72 18.63
CA ALA A 88 -13.81 -9.89 18.12
C ALA A 88 -13.58 -9.75 16.62
N SER A 89 -12.37 -10.05 16.15
CA SER A 89 -12.06 -10.04 14.72
C SER A 89 -12.98 -11.02 13.98
N SER A 90 -13.52 -10.60 12.83
CA SER A 90 -14.36 -11.44 11.96
C SER A 90 -13.60 -12.64 11.41
N VAL A 91 -12.28 -12.53 11.29
CA VAL A 91 -11.40 -13.60 10.82
C VAL A 91 -10.58 -14.13 11.99
N LYS A 92 -10.87 -15.35 12.43
CA LYS A 92 -10.06 -16.02 13.46
C LYS A 92 -8.75 -16.51 12.84
N PHE A 93 -7.63 -16.25 13.55
CA PHE A 93 -6.32 -16.75 13.14
C PHE A 93 -6.35 -18.29 13.04
N GLY A 94 -5.96 -18.81 11.88
CA GLY A 94 -5.96 -20.25 11.59
C GLY A 94 -5.57 -20.54 10.15
N LYS A 95 -5.63 -21.80 9.73
CA LYS A 95 -5.25 -22.23 8.38
C LYS A 95 -5.99 -21.46 7.28
N THR A 96 -7.29 -21.21 7.46
CA THR A 96 -8.09 -20.42 6.50
C THR A 96 -7.64 -18.97 6.41
N ALA A 97 -7.38 -18.32 7.56
CA ALA A 97 -6.86 -16.95 7.58
C ALA A 97 -5.50 -16.86 6.88
N ILE A 98 -4.63 -17.82 7.11
CA ILE A 98 -3.29 -17.84 6.49
C ILE A 98 -3.41 -17.99 4.98
N LEU A 99 -4.18 -18.96 4.49
CA LEU A 99 -4.24 -19.28 3.05
C LEU A 99 -5.02 -18.24 2.22
N TYR A 100 -6.14 -17.73 2.74
CA TYR A 100 -7.04 -16.86 1.96
C TYR A 100 -6.80 -15.37 2.16
N TYR A 101 -6.13 -14.95 3.27
CA TYR A 101 -5.91 -13.53 3.56
C TYR A 101 -4.42 -13.21 3.69
N ILE A 102 -3.68 -13.87 4.60
CA ILE A 102 -2.31 -13.46 4.93
C ILE A 102 -1.36 -13.69 3.74
N ILE A 103 -1.39 -14.88 3.13
CA ILE A 103 -0.53 -15.20 1.99
C ILE A 103 -0.84 -14.31 0.77
N PRO A 104 -2.11 -14.19 0.30
CA PRO A 104 -2.41 -13.32 -0.83
C PRO A 104 -2.03 -11.86 -0.58
N LEU A 105 -2.36 -11.31 0.59
CA LEU A 105 -2.01 -9.92 0.94
C LEU A 105 -0.49 -9.71 1.01
N THR A 106 0.26 -10.65 1.55
CA THR A 106 1.73 -10.58 1.58
C THR A 106 2.30 -10.56 0.16
N ILE A 107 1.77 -11.39 -0.74
CA ILE A 107 2.16 -11.41 -2.15
C ILE A 107 1.82 -10.08 -2.83
N ILE A 108 0.60 -9.54 -2.60
CA ILE A 108 0.18 -8.25 -3.15
C ILE A 108 1.10 -7.13 -2.66
N ILE A 109 1.37 -7.06 -1.35
CA ILE A 109 2.24 -6.04 -0.75
C ILE A 109 3.64 -6.10 -1.37
N TYR A 110 4.23 -7.29 -1.43
CA TYR A 110 5.57 -7.46 -1.98
C TYR A 110 5.63 -7.13 -3.47
N SER A 111 4.72 -7.69 -4.27
CA SER A 111 4.72 -7.51 -5.72
C SER A 111 4.41 -6.07 -6.11
N SER A 112 3.43 -5.44 -5.48
CA SER A 112 3.06 -4.06 -5.75
C SER A 112 4.21 -3.09 -5.45
N GLU A 113 4.92 -3.24 -4.33
CA GLU A 113 6.03 -2.34 -4.00
C GLU A 113 7.27 -2.56 -4.89
N VAL A 114 7.47 -3.78 -5.39
CA VAL A 114 8.50 -4.04 -6.42
C VAL A 114 8.11 -3.36 -7.74
N ILE A 115 6.85 -3.46 -8.16
CA ILE A 115 6.32 -2.81 -9.35
C ILE A 115 6.47 -1.28 -9.22
N ARG A 116 6.12 -0.71 -8.06
CA ARG A 116 6.30 0.71 -7.74
C ARG A 116 7.76 1.15 -7.93
N GLU A 117 8.70 0.42 -7.32
CA GLU A 117 10.13 0.73 -7.42
C GLU A 117 10.61 0.71 -8.87
N ILE A 118 10.18 -0.29 -9.68
CA ILE A 118 10.57 -0.40 -11.08
C ILE A 118 10.07 0.78 -11.91
N PHE A 119 8.79 1.14 -11.78
CA PHE A 119 8.21 2.23 -12.55
C PHE A 119 8.74 3.61 -12.11
N LEU A 120 8.87 3.86 -10.81
CA LEU A 120 9.45 5.11 -10.31
C LEU A 120 10.92 5.30 -10.69
N ALA A 121 11.65 4.19 -10.93
CA ALA A 121 13.02 4.23 -11.42
C ALA A 121 13.12 4.64 -12.90
N GLN A 122 12.03 4.59 -13.67
CA GLN A 122 12.02 5.03 -15.06
C GLN A 122 12.12 6.56 -15.16
N LYS A 123 12.77 7.05 -16.23
CA LYS A 123 12.98 8.51 -16.45
C LYS A 123 11.74 9.27 -16.97
N GLY A 124 10.61 8.59 -17.16
CA GLY A 124 9.37 9.19 -17.68
C GLY A 124 8.65 10.03 -16.62
N LYS A 125 8.33 11.30 -16.92
CA LYS A 125 7.47 12.12 -16.04
C LYS A 125 6.05 11.54 -15.98
N ILE A 126 5.52 11.10 -17.11
CA ILE A 126 4.17 10.53 -17.25
C ILE A 126 4.03 9.26 -16.42
N THR A 127 5.01 8.34 -16.48
CA THR A 127 5.05 7.12 -15.66
C THR A 127 4.91 7.42 -14.16
N LYS A 128 5.61 8.46 -13.68
CA LYS A 128 5.53 8.86 -12.26
C LYS A 128 4.17 9.42 -11.86
N ILE A 129 3.45 10.04 -12.81
CA ILE A 129 2.10 10.55 -12.57
C ILE A 129 1.07 9.41 -12.59
N ILE A 130 1.16 8.53 -13.58
CA ILE A 130 0.20 7.42 -13.78
C ILE A 130 0.29 6.38 -12.66
N ILE A 131 1.49 6.12 -12.13
CA ILE A 131 1.68 5.13 -11.08
C ILE A 131 0.89 5.47 -9.81
N PHE A 132 0.68 6.73 -9.53
CA PHE A 132 -0.03 7.16 -8.34
C PHE A 132 -1.52 6.70 -8.33
N PRO A 133 -2.35 7.00 -9.34
CA PRO A 133 -3.72 6.48 -9.38
C PRO A 133 -3.77 4.95 -9.50
N THR A 134 -2.77 4.30 -10.10
CA THR A 134 -2.69 2.83 -10.19
C THR A 134 -2.66 2.19 -8.80
N PHE A 135 -1.93 2.77 -7.85
CA PHE A 135 -1.87 2.25 -6.48
C PHE A 135 -3.14 2.57 -5.67
N ILE A 136 -3.82 3.67 -5.97
CA ILE A 136 -5.15 3.95 -5.42
C ILE A 136 -6.15 2.88 -5.88
N LEU A 137 -6.08 2.45 -7.14
CA LEU A 137 -6.93 1.36 -7.67
C LEU A 137 -6.63 0.02 -6.95
N ILE A 138 -5.37 -0.30 -6.66
CA ILE A 138 -5.02 -1.50 -5.89
C ILE A 138 -5.65 -1.44 -4.49
N ASP A 139 -5.54 -0.32 -3.81
CA ASP A 139 -6.14 -0.12 -2.49
C ASP A 139 -7.67 -0.20 -2.54
N LEU A 140 -8.31 0.36 -3.57
CA LEU A 140 -9.75 0.23 -3.82
C LEU A 140 -10.18 -1.22 -4.01
N ILE A 141 -9.40 -2.03 -4.74
CA ILE A 141 -9.69 -3.44 -4.95
C ILE A 141 -9.62 -4.21 -3.62
N ILE A 142 -8.62 -3.92 -2.79
CA ILE A 142 -8.41 -4.62 -1.51
C ILE A 142 -9.47 -4.23 -0.47
N TYR A 143 -9.81 -2.95 -0.36
CA TYR A 143 -10.65 -2.43 0.73
C TYR A 143 -12.08 -2.11 0.31
N GLY A 144 -12.38 -2.01 -0.99
CA GLY A 144 -13.68 -1.59 -1.53
C GLY A 144 -14.76 -2.67 -1.50
N GLU A 145 -14.42 -3.94 -1.29
CA GLU A 145 -15.38 -5.06 -1.37
C GLU A 145 -16.51 -5.01 -0.31
N VAL A 146 -16.30 -4.28 0.77
CA VAL A 146 -17.23 -4.22 1.91
C VAL A 146 -18.37 -3.22 1.65
N TYR A 147 -18.24 -2.35 0.65
CA TYR A 147 -19.14 -1.21 0.44
C TYR A 147 -19.92 -1.31 -0.87
N ASN A 148 -21.20 -0.94 -0.82
CA ASN A 148 -22.06 -0.93 -2.00
C ASN A 148 -22.05 0.46 -2.68
N LEU A 149 -21.56 0.51 -3.92
CA LEU A 149 -21.46 1.75 -4.71
C LEU A 149 -22.81 2.41 -5.02
N SER A 150 -23.91 1.69 -4.93
CA SER A 150 -25.25 2.25 -5.16
C SER A 150 -25.81 3.05 -3.98
N ASN A 151 -25.17 2.94 -2.81
CA ASN A 151 -25.58 3.64 -1.60
C ASN A 151 -24.72 4.89 -1.37
N LEU A 152 -25.34 6.07 -1.25
CA LEU A 152 -24.63 7.34 -1.07
C LEU A 152 -23.74 7.35 0.19
N SER A 153 -24.19 6.74 1.29
CA SER A 153 -23.39 6.63 2.52
C SER A 153 -22.12 5.82 2.30
N ASP A 154 -22.24 4.69 1.61
CA ASP A 154 -21.09 3.83 1.32
C ASP A 154 -20.13 4.50 0.34
N LEU A 155 -20.64 5.24 -0.63
CA LEU A 155 -19.84 6.02 -1.57
C LEU A 155 -19.02 7.10 -0.85
N LEU A 156 -19.62 7.82 0.09
CA LEU A 156 -18.91 8.82 0.91
C LEU A 156 -17.82 8.15 1.79
N ILE A 157 -18.09 6.95 2.31
CA ILE A 157 -17.09 6.17 3.06
C ILE A 157 -15.94 5.74 2.13
N ILE A 158 -16.23 5.26 0.93
CA ILE A 158 -15.19 4.89 -0.04
C ILE A 158 -14.30 6.09 -0.35
N ILE A 159 -14.88 7.24 -0.67
CA ILE A 159 -14.13 8.45 -0.98
C ILE A 159 -13.30 8.90 0.23
N GLY A 160 -13.92 9.05 1.39
CA GLY A 160 -13.26 9.53 2.60
C GLY A 160 -12.24 8.54 3.15
N PHE A 161 -12.67 7.30 3.40
CA PHE A 161 -11.88 6.31 4.12
C PHE A 161 -10.86 5.57 3.24
N ILE A 162 -11.21 5.26 1.97
CA ILE A 162 -10.29 4.52 1.09
C ILE A 162 -9.48 5.49 0.25
N ILE A 163 -10.11 6.37 -0.54
CA ILE A 163 -9.40 7.20 -1.52
C ILE A 163 -8.50 8.22 -0.83
N PHE A 164 -8.99 9.02 0.11
CA PHE A 164 -8.15 10.04 0.77
C PHE A 164 -7.03 9.41 1.61
N SER A 165 -7.30 8.30 2.32
CA SER A 165 -6.25 7.59 3.04
C SER A 165 -5.21 6.98 2.09
N SER A 166 -5.65 6.44 0.95
CA SER A 166 -4.77 5.90 -0.09
C SER A 166 -3.91 7.00 -0.74
N ILE A 167 -4.47 8.20 -0.98
CA ILE A 167 -3.70 9.34 -1.45
C ILE A 167 -2.55 9.65 -0.48
N SER A 168 -2.85 9.83 0.81
CA SER A 168 -1.85 10.17 1.82
C SER A 168 -0.76 9.11 1.93
N THR A 169 -1.15 7.84 2.03
CA THR A 169 -0.19 6.72 2.14
C THR A 169 0.65 6.54 0.89
N ASN A 170 0.08 6.66 -0.31
CA ASN A 170 0.81 6.48 -1.55
C ASN A 170 1.76 7.65 -1.85
N LEU A 171 1.49 8.87 -1.39
CA LEU A 171 2.45 9.96 -1.42
C LEU A 171 3.70 9.63 -0.58
N LEU A 172 3.51 9.16 0.66
CA LEU A 172 4.60 8.72 1.52
C LEU A 172 5.39 7.56 0.87
N TYR A 173 4.69 6.55 0.34
CA TYR A 173 5.36 5.39 -0.25
C TYR A 173 6.14 5.73 -1.52
N ASN A 174 5.64 6.62 -2.36
CA ASN A 174 6.38 7.12 -3.52
C ASN A 174 7.64 7.88 -3.10
N TYR A 175 7.55 8.72 -2.06
CA TYR A 175 8.69 9.44 -1.50
C TYR A 175 9.77 8.47 -1.00
N ILE A 176 9.38 7.48 -0.18
CA ILE A 176 10.32 6.49 0.37
C ILE A 176 10.91 5.61 -0.74
N SER A 177 10.08 5.14 -1.68
CA SER A 177 10.52 4.27 -2.77
C SER A 177 11.57 4.95 -3.66
N LEU A 178 11.39 6.25 -3.95
CA LEU A 178 12.33 7.02 -4.76
C LEU A 178 13.69 7.24 -4.10
N ARG A 179 13.72 7.42 -2.79
CA ARG A 179 14.93 7.80 -2.04
C ARG A 179 15.61 6.63 -1.36
N TYR A 180 14.85 5.69 -0.82
CA TYR A 180 15.36 4.66 0.09
C TYR A 180 15.05 3.22 -0.36
N GLY A 181 14.16 3.07 -1.36
CA GLY A 181 13.75 1.77 -1.90
C GLY A 181 12.54 1.17 -1.19
N LYS A 182 12.10 -0.01 -1.65
CA LYS A 182 10.83 -0.63 -1.27
C LYS A 182 10.81 -1.35 0.09
N ASN A 183 11.96 -1.79 0.61
CA ASN A 183 11.98 -2.73 1.75
C ASN A 183 11.33 -2.15 3.02
N SER A 184 11.60 -0.88 3.32
CA SER A 184 10.99 -0.16 4.45
C SER A 184 9.47 -0.04 4.33
N ILE A 185 8.97 0.16 3.11
CA ILE A 185 7.52 0.22 2.83
C ILE A 185 6.88 -1.15 3.02
N ILE A 186 7.50 -2.21 2.49
CA ILE A 186 7.00 -3.58 2.61
C ILE A 186 6.81 -3.94 4.08
N ILE A 187 7.82 -3.72 4.91
CA ILE A 187 7.77 -4.06 6.34
C ILE A 187 6.69 -3.23 7.05
N TYR A 188 6.62 -1.91 6.78
CA TYR A 188 5.58 -1.05 7.35
C TYR A 188 4.17 -1.54 6.98
N LYS A 189 3.93 -1.86 5.70
CA LYS A 189 2.63 -2.41 5.24
C LYS A 189 2.30 -3.75 5.89
N LEU A 190 3.28 -4.65 6.02
CA LEU A 190 3.07 -5.94 6.68
C LEU A 190 2.61 -5.73 8.13
N ILE A 191 3.24 -4.81 8.88
CA ILE A 191 2.85 -4.50 10.26
C ILE A 191 1.44 -3.89 10.30
N THR A 192 1.17 -2.88 9.47
CA THR A 192 -0.07 -2.08 9.55
C THR A 192 -1.27 -2.70 8.85
N ILE A 193 -1.11 -3.77 8.07
CA ILE A 193 -2.21 -4.46 7.38
C ILE A 193 -2.46 -5.85 7.99
N LEU A 194 -1.41 -6.64 8.24
CA LEU A 194 -1.60 -8.02 8.66
C LEU A 194 -2.02 -8.18 10.13
N TYR A 195 -1.84 -7.14 10.96
CA TYR A 195 -2.26 -7.22 12.37
C TYR A 195 -3.72 -7.62 12.54
N ALA A 196 -4.61 -7.17 11.64
CA ALA A 196 -6.04 -7.45 11.70
C ALA A 196 -6.40 -8.94 11.56
N PHE A 197 -5.49 -9.75 10.99
CA PHE A 197 -5.65 -11.20 10.83
C PHE A 197 -4.91 -12.02 11.89
N ILE A 198 -4.04 -11.38 12.67
CA ILE A 198 -3.21 -12.02 13.70
C ILE A 198 -3.80 -11.76 15.08
N ILE A 199 -4.25 -10.54 15.33
CA ILE A 199 -4.78 -10.14 16.64
C ILE A 199 -6.28 -10.43 16.70
N PRO A 200 -6.75 -11.18 17.72
CA PRO A 200 -8.14 -11.66 17.79
C PRO A 200 -9.16 -10.56 18.12
N TYR A 201 -8.70 -9.40 18.60
CA TYR A 201 -9.55 -8.28 18.96
C TYR A 201 -9.16 -7.04 18.17
N THR A 202 -10.15 -6.32 17.64
CA THR A 202 -9.97 -5.09 16.88
C THR A 202 -10.65 -3.93 17.61
N PRO A 203 -10.02 -2.76 17.74
CA PRO A 203 -10.63 -1.57 18.33
C PRO A 203 -11.89 -1.15 17.56
N ASN A 204 -12.99 -0.86 18.28
CA ASN A 204 -14.26 -0.40 17.74
C ASN A 204 -14.25 1.12 17.56
N ILE A 205 -13.37 1.62 16.73
CA ILE A 205 -13.18 3.05 16.50
C ILE A 205 -14.14 3.51 15.39
N TYR A 206 -14.85 4.61 15.62
CA TYR A 206 -15.68 5.25 14.60
C TYR A 206 -14.88 5.50 13.32
N ILE A 207 -15.51 5.28 12.17
CA ILE A 207 -14.87 5.37 10.86
C ILE A 207 -14.16 6.70 10.62
N PHE A 208 -14.71 7.79 11.16
CA PHE A 208 -14.11 9.12 11.07
C PHE A 208 -12.70 9.17 11.72
N PHE A 209 -12.55 8.72 12.96
CA PHE A 209 -11.25 8.70 13.65
C PHE A 209 -10.26 7.75 13.00
N ARG A 210 -10.74 6.62 12.52
CA ARG A 210 -9.93 5.66 11.77
C ARG A 210 -9.41 6.25 10.46
N THR A 211 -10.26 6.99 9.74
CA THR A 211 -9.89 7.72 8.53
C THR A 211 -8.87 8.81 8.83
N PHE A 212 -9.12 9.60 9.86
CA PHE A 212 -8.22 10.66 10.30
C PHE A 212 -6.82 10.11 10.58
N LEU A 213 -6.70 9.04 11.35
CA LEU A 213 -5.42 8.38 11.61
C LEU A 213 -4.73 7.94 10.31
N LYS A 214 -5.47 7.31 9.41
CA LYS A 214 -4.91 6.84 8.12
C LYS A 214 -4.46 7.97 7.19
N ILE A 215 -4.98 9.17 7.34
CA ILE A 215 -4.58 10.34 6.54
C ILE A 215 -3.41 11.06 7.21
N VAL A 216 -3.55 11.37 8.49
CA VAL A 216 -2.59 12.24 9.22
C VAL A 216 -1.29 11.50 9.51
N TYR A 217 -1.37 10.22 9.85
CA TYR A 217 -0.19 9.45 10.27
C TYR A 217 0.88 9.31 9.17
N PRO A 218 0.56 8.96 7.91
CA PRO A 218 1.54 8.96 6.83
C PRO A 218 2.15 10.33 6.56
N TYR A 219 1.35 11.40 6.67
CA TYR A 219 1.86 12.76 6.54
C TYR A 219 2.85 13.12 7.65
N PHE A 220 2.57 12.72 8.88
CA PHE A 220 3.48 12.90 10.01
C PHE A 220 4.80 12.15 9.78
N ILE A 221 4.75 10.90 9.31
CA ILE A 221 5.96 10.13 8.94
C ILE A 221 6.75 10.86 7.86
N TYR A 222 6.07 11.37 6.82
CA TYR A 222 6.72 12.13 5.76
C TYR A 222 7.48 13.33 6.31
N LEU A 223 6.85 14.16 7.15
CA LEU A 223 7.49 15.31 7.77
C LEU A 223 8.70 14.91 8.62
N PHE A 224 8.57 13.86 9.42
CA PHE A 224 9.66 13.34 10.24
C PHE A 224 10.86 12.91 9.38
N LEU A 225 10.62 12.14 8.33
CA LEU A 225 11.68 11.70 7.41
C LEU A 225 12.31 12.86 6.65
N GLU A 226 11.50 13.82 6.19
CA GLU A 226 12.01 15.01 5.50
C GLU A 226 12.88 15.85 6.41
N TYR A 227 12.44 16.12 7.64
CA TYR A 227 13.20 16.91 8.60
C TYR A 227 14.51 16.24 9.00
N THR A 228 14.47 14.92 9.27
CA THR A 228 15.63 14.19 9.81
C THR A 228 16.67 13.85 8.74
N TYR A 229 16.23 13.45 7.54
CA TYR A 229 17.11 12.84 6.53
C TYR A 229 17.31 13.68 5.25
N SER A 230 16.53 14.74 5.01
CA SER A 230 16.72 15.54 3.79
C SER A 230 17.96 16.42 3.84
N LYS A 231 18.27 16.96 5.00
CA LYS A 231 19.43 17.86 5.19
C LYS A 231 20.79 17.15 5.07
N THR A 232 20.83 15.83 5.28
CA THR A 232 22.06 15.04 5.18
C THR A 232 22.42 14.63 3.75
N ASN A 233 21.49 14.70 2.80
CA ASN A 233 21.75 14.43 1.37
C ASN A 233 22.32 15.62 0.60
N LEU A 234 22.47 16.79 1.24
CA LEU A 234 23.05 18.01 0.65
C LEU A 234 24.52 18.25 1.06
N ARG A 235 25.11 17.30 1.79
CA ARG A 235 26.54 17.23 2.08
C ARG A 235 27.08 15.94 1.48
#